data_a470160610669548af2d28e83865dfb9
#
_entry.id   a470160610669548af2d28e83865dfb9
#
_cell.length_a   1.000
_cell.length_b   1.000
_cell.length_c   1.000
_cell.angle_alpha   90.00
_cell.angle_beta   90.00
_cell.angle_gamma   90.00
#
_symmetry.space_group_name_H-M   'P 1'
#
loop_
_entity.id
_entity.type
_entity.pdbx_description
1 polymer ?
#
loop_
_entity_poly.entity_id
_entity_poly.type
_entity_poly.pdbx_seq_one_letter_code
_entity_poly.pdbx_strand_id
1 'polypeptide(L)'
;MKKTLISKLGLLGVISFLSYVAAVTFSPFAYEGYNPLAQAVSDLSAADAPSLMLWNRLSALYNVCETACVTVVCIAVSERKNKLFRTGVYLFAVMEWVSAVGFRAFPLSTSGFANTFQDVMHIAVTAVTVIFSVASLIVIIVAGAKDKEYRGIGVCAAVALTMMLVGALGMKIVPAAYFGVVERFSVFAATGFNAALGLCVFFGGFAFCKNAGQKAGTKTEQARVKEGTSESAEAERENIKNS
;
A
#
# COMPACT_ATOMS: atom_id res chain seq x y z
N MET A 1 19.53 18.21 0.69
CA MET A 1 19.27 18.01 2.13
C MET A 1 19.57 16.57 2.51
N LYS A 2 20.35 16.34 3.58
CA LYS A 2 20.57 14.98 4.11
C LYS A 2 19.25 14.47 4.70
N LYS A 3 18.80 13.27 4.29
CA LYS A 3 17.58 12.63 4.83
C LYS A 3 17.84 12.19 6.26
N THR A 4 16.87 12.43 7.15
CA THR A 4 16.93 11.96 8.55
C THR A 4 16.84 10.44 8.61
N LEU A 5 17.21 9.85 9.74
CA LEU A 5 17.06 8.40 9.96
C LEU A 5 15.60 7.97 9.79
N ILE A 6 14.65 8.72 10.37
CA ILE A 6 13.19 8.48 10.25
C ILE A 6 12.77 8.44 8.78
N SER A 7 13.23 9.40 7.96
CA SER A 7 12.92 9.38 6.53
C SER A 7 13.43 8.12 5.83
N LYS A 8 14.66 7.68 6.14
CA LYS A 8 15.23 6.46 5.54
C LYS A 8 14.47 5.21 5.94
N LEU A 9 14.05 5.12 7.20
CA LEU A 9 13.27 3.99 7.73
C LEU A 9 11.89 3.86 7.05
N GLY A 10 11.35 4.90 6.45
CA GLY A 10 10.15 4.82 5.61
C GLY A 10 10.29 3.83 4.44
N LEU A 11 11.52 3.54 3.96
CA LEU A 11 11.74 2.52 2.92
C LEU A 11 11.46 1.09 3.39
N LEU A 12 11.37 0.84 4.70
CA LEU A 12 11.00 -0.48 5.23
C LEU A 12 9.63 -0.93 4.71
N GLY A 13 8.69 -0.01 4.47
CA GLY A 13 7.40 -0.35 3.85
C GLY A 13 7.55 -0.94 2.44
N VAL A 14 8.49 -0.43 1.65
CA VAL A 14 8.77 -0.98 0.32
C VAL A 14 9.44 -2.35 0.43
N ILE A 15 10.39 -2.51 1.36
CA ILE A 15 11.07 -3.79 1.60
C ILE A 15 10.05 -4.84 2.05
N SER A 16 9.15 -4.49 2.98
CA SER A 16 8.03 -5.33 3.41
C SER A 16 7.17 -5.77 2.23
N PHE A 17 6.70 -4.81 1.44
CA PHE A 17 5.86 -5.07 0.28
C PHE A 17 6.55 -6.01 -0.73
N LEU A 18 7.81 -5.77 -1.07
CA LEU A 18 8.57 -6.63 -2.00
C LEU A 18 8.78 -8.03 -1.43
N SER A 19 9.06 -8.18 -0.14
CA SER A 19 9.16 -9.48 0.54
C SER A 19 7.85 -10.25 0.46
N TYR A 20 6.72 -9.58 0.69
CA TYR A 20 5.39 -10.18 0.58
C TYR A 20 5.05 -10.58 -0.87
N VAL A 21 5.29 -9.68 -1.83
CA VAL A 21 5.09 -9.98 -3.28
C VAL A 21 5.91 -11.19 -3.69
N ALA A 22 7.17 -11.27 -3.26
CA ALA A 22 8.03 -12.43 -3.55
C ALA A 22 7.43 -13.72 -2.95
N ALA A 23 6.95 -13.69 -1.70
CA ALA A 23 6.32 -14.85 -1.07
C ALA A 23 5.07 -15.30 -1.83
N VAL A 24 4.17 -14.38 -2.17
CA VAL A 24 2.92 -14.69 -2.92
C VAL A 24 3.22 -15.23 -4.33
N THR A 25 4.26 -14.71 -4.98
CA THR A 25 4.58 -15.07 -6.37
C THR A 25 5.35 -16.38 -6.49
N PHE A 26 6.30 -16.64 -5.58
CA PHE A 26 7.22 -17.78 -5.73
C PHE A 26 6.85 -18.98 -4.87
N SER A 27 6.11 -18.81 -3.75
CA SER A 27 5.73 -19.97 -2.92
C SER A 27 4.86 -20.99 -3.63
N PRO A 28 3.97 -20.62 -4.60
CA PRO A 28 3.23 -21.59 -5.40
C PRO A 28 4.09 -22.66 -6.08
N PHE A 29 5.35 -22.33 -6.46
CA PHE A 29 6.25 -23.30 -7.10
C PHE A 29 6.68 -24.45 -6.18
N ALA A 30 6.55 -24.27 -4.86
CA ALA A 30 6.83 -25.32 -3.87
C ALA A 30 5.55 -26.04 -3.41
N TYR A 31 4.42 -25.81 -4.07
CA TYR A 31 3.14 -26.40 -3.70
C TYR A 31 2.47 -27.00 -4.95
N GLU A 32 2.71 -28.29 -5.20
CA GLU A 32 2.11 -29.00 -6.34
C GLU A 32 0.58 -28.99 -6.25
N GLY A 33 -0.06 -28.64 -7.35
CA GLY A 33 -1.52 -28.54 -7.43
C GLY A 33 -2.12 -27.24 -6.86
N TYR A 34 -1.31 -26.32 -6.32
CA TYR A 34 -1.82 -25.00 -5.91
C TYR A 34 -2.29 -24.18 -7.12
N ASN A 35 -3.55 -23.75 -7.03
CA ASN A 35 -4.16 -22.90 -8.05
C ASN A 35 -4.30 -21.46 -7.54
N PRO A 36 -3.43 -20.51 -7.96
CA PRO A 36 -3.47 -19.11 -7.48
C PRO A 36 -4.75 -18.37 -7.87
N LEU A 37 -5.53 -18.86 -8.81
CA LEU A 37 -6.82 -18.26 -9.16
C LEU A 37 -7.90 -18.64 -8.14
N ALA A 38 -7.89 -19.86 -7.63
CA ALA A 38 -8.94 -20.41 -6.79
C ALA A 38 -8.59 -20.46 -5.30
N GLN A 39 -7.30 -20.53 -4.94
CA GLN A 39 -6.86 -20.73 -3.57
C GLN A 39 -6.36 -19.45 -2.91
N ALA A 40 -6.55 -19.38 -1.60
CA ALA A 40 -6.14 -18.26 -0.77
C ALA A 40 -4.60 -18.12 -0.70
N VAL A 41 -4.13 -16.91 -0.45
CA VAL A 41 -2.71 -16.67 -0.13
C VAL A 41 -2.34 -17.34 1.20
N SER A 42 -3.27 -17.38 2.16
CA SER A 42 -3.06 -18.01 3.46
C SER A 42 -2.83 -19.53 3.37
N ASP A 43 -3.32 -20.20 2.31
CA ASP A 43 -3.04 -21.62 2.07
C ASP A 43 -1.54 -21.88 1.83
N LEU A 44 -0.80 -20.91 1.29
CA LEU A 44 0.64 -21.02 1.07
C LEU A 44 1.45 -21.02 2.38
N SER A 45 0.87 -20.50 3.45
CA SER A 45 1.47 -20.38 4.79
C SER A 45 0.81 -21.23 5.85
N ALA A 46 -0.13 -22.11 5.47
CA ALA A 46 -0.76 -23.06 6.38
C ALA A 46 0.29 -24.00 7.01
N ALA A 47 0.01 -24.50 8.20
CA ALA A 47 0.97 -25.31 8.97
C ALA A 47 1.37 -26.61 8.26
N ASP A 48 0.50 -27.16 7.42
CA ASP A 48 0.72 -28.35 6.61
C ASP A 48 1.14 -28.06 5.16
N ALA A 49 1.22 -26.78 4.77
CA ALA A 49 1.49 -26.41 3.38
C ALA A 49 2.90 -26.85 2.92
N PRO A 50 3.04 -27.54 1.78
CA PRO A 50 4.33 -27.86 1.20
C PRO A 50 5.22 -26.61 0.95
N SER A 51 4.58 -25.47 0.67
CA SER A 51 5.22 -24.17 0.45
C SER A 51 5.69 -23.45 1.71
N LEU A 52 5.30 -23.91 2.92
CA LEU A 52 5.54 -23.18 4.17
C LEU A 52 7.01 -22.76 4.38
N MET A 53 7.96 -23.66 4.06
CA MET A 53 9.38 -23.34 4.22
C MET A 53 9.81 -22.21 3.27
N LEU A 54 9.39 -22.27 2.01
CA LEU A 54 9.72 -21.24 1.02
C LEU A 54 9.01 -19.92 1.36
N TRP A 55 7.74 -19.99 1.74
CA TRP A 55 6.98 -18.84 2.23
C TRP A 55 7.70 -18.13 3.36
N ASN A 56 8.11 -18.84 4.40
CA ASN A 56 8.78 -18.27 5.57
C ASN A 56 10.11 -17.61 5.21
N ARG A 57 10.85 -18.13 4.24
CA ARG A 57 12.11 -17.53 3.76
C ARG A 57 11.86 -16.25 2.98
N LEU A 58 10.89 -16.23 2.07
CA LEU A 58 10.59 -15.09 1.22
C LEU A 58 9.88 -13.96 1.99
N SER A 59 9.00 -14.31 2.95
CA SER A 59 8.29 -13.35 3.80
C SER A 59 9.05 -12.96 5.07
N ALA A 60 10.31 -13.37 5.22
CA ALA A 60 11.07 -13.13 6.45
C ALA A 60 11.18 -11.65 6.85
N LEU A 61 11.24 -10.74 5.87
CA LEU A 61 11.30 -9.30 6.09
C LEU A 61 9.92 -8.65 6.13
N TYR A 62 8.87 -9.36 5.74
CA TYR A 62 7.53 -8.80 5.62
C TYR A 62 7.04 -8.19 6.93
N ASN A 63 6.71 -9.01 7.92
CA ASN A 63 6.10 -8.54 9.17
C ASN A 63 6.99 -7.56 9.96
N VAL A 64 8.31 -7.81 10.01
CA VAL A 64 9.24 -6.96 10.77
C VAL A 64 9.36 -5.57 10.12
N CYS A 65 9.51 -5.52 8.81
CA CYS A 65 9.63 -4.25 8.09
C CYS A 65 8.29 -3.50 8.03
N GLU A 66 7.16 -4.23 7.97
CA GLU A 66 5.81 -3.66 7.95
C GLU A 66 5.50 -2.92 9.27
N THR A 67 5.64 -3.62 10.40
CA THR A 67 5.40 -3.04 11.73
C THR A 67 6.38 -1.93 12.07
N ALA A 68 7.66 -2.08 11.70
CA ALA A 68 8.65 -1.02 11.86
C ALA A 68 8.29 0.22 11.02
N CYS A 69 7.89 0.03 9.75
CA CYS A 69 7.48 1.12 8.87
C CYS A 69 6.29 1.89 9.45
N VAL A 70 5.20 1.21 9.80
CA VAL A 70 4.00 1.88 10.30
C VAL A 70 4.27 2.60 11.63
N THR A 71 5.15 2.04 12.49
CA THR A 71 5.57 2.69 13.72
C THR A 71 6.36 3.98 13.44
N VAL A 72 7.26 3.94 12.46
CA VAL A 72 8.00 5.13 11.98
C VAL A 72 7.03 6.17 11.39
N VAL A 73 6.01 5.75 10.64
CA VAL A 73 4.96 6.65 10.13
C VAL A 73 4.21 7.29 11.30
N CYS A 74 3.85 6.55 12.35
CA CYS A 74 3.22 7.09 13.56
C CYS A 74 4.08 8.18 14.21
N ILE A 75 5.39 7.96 14.34
CA ILE A 75 6.33 8.98 14.87
C ILE A 75 6.36 10.20 13.95
N ALA A 76 6.42 10.00 12.64
CA ALA A 76 6.48 11.11 11.67
C ALA A 76 5.21 11.97 11.63
N VAL A 77 4.04 11.40 12.01
CA VAL A 77 2.78 12.14 12.05
C VAL A 77 2.41 12.68 13.43
N SER A 78 3.10 12.28 14.49
CA SER A 78 2.75 12.62 15.88
C SER A 78 2.64 14.13 16.13
N GLU A 79 3.48 14.93 15.49
CA GLU A 79 3.51 16.39 15.61
C GLU A 79 2.65 17.13 14.57
N ARG A 80 2.00 16.40 13.65
CA ARG A 80 1.16 17.01 12.62
C ARG A 80 -0.12 17.58 13.22
N LYS A 81 -0.53 18.77 12.78
CA LYS A 81 -1.71 19.49 13.31
C LYS A 81 -3.03 18.78 13.00
N ASN A 82 -3.10 18.07 11.87
CA ASN A 82 -4.33 17.40 11.42
C ASN A 82 -4.59 16.15 12.27
N LYS A 83 -5.43 16.29 13.31
CA LYS A 83 -5.79 15.20 14.22
C LYS A 83 -6.47 14.04 13.50
N LEU A 84 -7.31 14.35 12.49
CA LEU A 84 -8.05 13.33 11.74
C LEU A 84 -7.09 12.42 10.97
N PHE A 85 -6.10 13.00 10.28
CA PHE A 85 -5.07 12.22 9.58
C PHE A 85 -4.27 11.35 10.54
N ARG A 86 -3.84 11.90 11.69
CA ARG A 86 -3.13 11.12 12.73
C ARG A 86 -3.96 9.95 13.23
N THR A 87 -5.25 10.17 13.53
CA THR A 87 -6.16 9.10 13.96
C THR A 87 -6.25 8.00 12.92
N GLY A 88 -6.39 8.34 11.63
CA GLY A 88 -6.41 7.35 10.55
C GLY A 88 -5.12 6.53 10.50
N VAL A 89 -3.94 7.17 10.60
CA VAL A 89 -2.64 6.48 10.63
C VAL A 89 -2.51 5.58 11.86
N TYR A 90 -2.97 6.03 13.03
CA TYR A 90 -2.90 5.20 14.25
C TYR A 90 -3.83 3.98 14.18
N LEU A 91 -5.03 4.12 13.62
CA LEU A 91 -5.92 2.99 13.37
C LEU A 91 -5.27 1.99 12.38
N PHE A 92 -4.61 2.50 11.34
CA PHE A 92 -3.87 1.65 10.41
C PHE A 92 -2.72 0.92 11.09
N ALA A 93 -1.98 1.61 11.97
CA ALA A 93 -0.91 0.99 12.76
C ALA A 93 -1.42 -0.12 13.70
N VAL A 94 -2.56 0.10 14.36
CA VAL A 94 -3.21 -0.95 15.18
C VAL A 94 -3.54 -2.16 14.31
N MET A 95 -4.08 -1.95 13.12
CA MET A 95 -4.38 -3.01 12.17
C MET A 95 -3.13 -3.82 11.82
N GLU A 96 -2.03 -3.15 11.43
CA GLU A 96 -0.78 -3.80 11.06
C GLU A 96 -0.18 -4.61 12.22
N TRP A 97 -0.21 -4.09 13.44
CA TRP A 97 0.25 -4.82 14.61
C TRP A 97 -0.64 -6.02 14.95
N VAL A 98 -1.97 -5.87 14.85
CA VAL A 98 -2.92 -6.99 15.03
C VAL A 98 -2.69 -8.07 13.96
N SER A 99 -2.47 -7.67 12.72
CA SER A 99 -2.15 -8.58 11.61
C SER A 99 -0.85 -9.35 11.89
N ALA A 100 0.24 -8.65 12.15
CA ALA A 100 1.57 -9.25 12.33
C ALA A 100 1.63 -10.21 13.51
N VAL A 101 0.97 -9.88 14.63
CA VAL A 101 0.93 -10.72 15.84
C VAL A 101 -0.12 -11.82 15.70
N GLY A 102 -1.32 -11.47 15.22
CA GLY A 102 -2.47 -12.36 15.18
C GLY A 102 -2.29 -13.53 14.23
N PHE A 103 -1.89 -13.28 12.98
CA PHE A 103 -1.66 -14.37 12.01
C PHE A 103 -0.46 -15.25 12.39
N ARG A 104 0.50 -14.71 13.14
CA ARG A 104 1.61 -15.49 13.65
C ARG A 104 1.21 -16.36 14.86
N ALA A 105 0.32 -15.86 15.70
CA ALA A 105 -0.23 -16.61 16.83
C ALA A 105 -1.25 -17.68 16.38
N PHE A 106 -1.98 -17.39 15.32
CA PHE A 106 -3.05 -18.24 14.78
C PHE A 106 -2.87 -18.48 13.27
N PRO A 107 -1.80 -19.18 12.83
CA PRO A 107 -1.67 -19.59 11.43
C PRO A 107 -2.81 -20.57 11.08
N LEU A 108 -3.16 -20.69 9.81
CA LEU A 108 -4.08 -21.73 9.35
C LEU A 108 -3.51 -23.11 9.69
N SER A 109 -4.34 -24.00 10.23
CA SER A 109 -3.92 -25.35 10.59
C SER A 109 -3.68 -26.22 9.36
N THR A 110 -4.54 -26.08 8.35
CA THR A 110 -4.44 -26.78 7.05
C THR A 110 -4.84 -25.86 5.92
N SER A 111 -4.32 -26.12 4.73
CA SER A 111 -4.79 -25.50 3.50
C SER A 111 -6.27 -25.85 3.27
N GLY A 112 -7.09 -24.82 3.06
CA GLY A 112 -8.54 -25.00 2.82
C GLY A 112 -9.43 -25.01 4.06
N PHE A 113 -8.94 -24.64 5.23
CA PHE A 113 -9.72 -24.45 6.46
C PHE A 113 -10.35 -25.71 7.04
N ALA A 114 -9.76 -26.28 8.08
CA ALA A 114 -10.24 -27.50 8.78
C ALA A 114 -11.25 -27.25 9.92
N ASN A 115 -11.66 -25.99 10.14
CA ASN A 115 -12.59 -25.61 11.21
C ASN A 115 -12.07 -25.90 12.63
N THR A 116 -10.77 -25.89 12.83
CA THR A 116 -10.14 -25.99 14.15
C THR A 116 -10.28 -24.67 14.93
N PHE A 117 -10.06 -24.69 16.25
CA PHE A 117 -10.00 -23.47 17.05
C PHE A 117 -9.02 -22.45 16.46
N GLN A 118 -7.86 -22.91 15.99
CA GLN A 118 -6.84 -22.08 15.38
C GLN A 118 -7.32 -21.41 14.11
N ASP A 119 -8.04 -22.14 13.25
CA ASP A 119 -8.61 -21.59 12.01
C ASP A 119 -9.70 -20.56 12.31
N VAL A 120 -10.55 -20.83 13.32
CA VAL A 120 -11.56 -19.85 13.77
C VAL A 120 -10.89 -18.56 14.25
N MET A 121 -9.81 -18.67 15.02
CA MET A 121 -9.05 -17.51 15.47
C MET A 121 -8.35 -16.77 14.33
N HIS A 122 -7.85 -17.50 13.31
CA HIS A 122 -7.32 -16.91 12.08
C HIS A 122 -8.36 -16.04 11.37
N ILE A 123 -9.58 -16.55 11.22
CA ILE A 123 -10.70 -15.79 10.64
C ILE A 123 -11.09 -14.59 11.52
N ALA A 124 -11.07 -14.75 12.85
CA ALA A 124 -11.34 -13.64 13.77
C ALA A 124 -10.31 -12.52 13.62
N VAL A 125 -9.01 -12.87 13.53
CA VAL A 125 -7.93 -11.89 13.23
C VAL A 125 -8.18 -11.21 11.88
N THR A 126 -8.54 -11.98 10.85
CA THR A 126 -8.88 -11.44 9.53
C THR A 126 -10.03 -10.45 9.61
N ALA A 127 -11.09 -10.75 10.33
CA ALA A 127 -12.23 -9.86 10.50
C ALA A 127 -11.83 -8.54 11.19
N VAL A 128 -11.05 -8.64 12.27
CA VAL A 128 -10.55 -7.46 13.01
C VAL A 128 -9.66 -6.60 12.12
N THR A 129 -8.73 -7.20 11.38
CA THR A 129 -7.83 -6.46 10.47
C THR A 129 -8.62 -5.76 9.35
N VAL A 130 -9.62 -6.41 8.76
CA VAL A 130 -10.50 -5.79 7.76
C VAL A 130 -11.26 -4.60 8.33
N ILE A 131 -11.84 -4.72 9.52
CA ILE A 131 -12.59 -3.64 10.17
C ILE A 131 -11.68 -2.42 10.40
N PHE A 132 -10.49 -2.62 10.98
CA PHE A 132 -9.55 -1.53 11.23
C PHE A 132 -9.00 -0.93 9.95
N SER A 133 -8.74 -1.74 8.91
CA SER A 133 -8.32 -1.27 7.60
C SER A 133 -9.36 -0.34 6.99
N VAL A 134 -10.60 -0.79 6.90
CA VAL A 134 -11.69 0.02 6.32
C VAL A 134 -11.89 1.32 7.11
N ALA A 135 -11.93 1.24 8.43
CA ALA A 135 -12.08 2.42 9.30
C ALA A 135 -10.92 3.42 9.10
N SER A 136 -9.68 2.93 9.11
CA SER A 136 -8.48 3.77 8.94
C SER A 136 -8.46 4.45 7.57
N LEU A 137 -8.71 3.68 6.49
CA LEU A 137 -8.71 4.21 5.13
C LEU A 137 -9.79 5.28 4.94
N ILE A 138 -11.02 5.07 5.45
CA ILE A 138 -12.08 6.08 5.41
C ILE A 138 -11.64 7.36 6.11
N VAL A 139 -11.07 7.26 7.32
CA VAL A 139 -10.61 8.42 8.08
C VAL A 139 -9.51 9.19 7.33
N ILE A 140 -8.56 8.47 6.68
CA ILE A 140 -7.50 9.08 5.89
C ILE A 140 -8.06 9.74 4.62
N ILE A 141 -9.04 9.14 3.94
CA ILE A 141 -9.74 9.72 2.78
C ILE A 141 -10.40 11.04 3.18
N VAL A 142 -11.13 11.05 4.30
CA VAL A 142 -11.81 12.28 4.79
C VAL A 142 -10.78 13.35 5.16
N ALA A 143 -9.66 12.97 5.77
CA ALA A 143 -8.57 13.91 6.06
C ALA A 143 -7.99 14.52 4.77
N GLY A 144 -7.74 13.71 3.74
CA GLY A 144 -7.24 14.15 2.43
C GLY A 144 -8.24 15.00 1.65
N ALA A 145 -9.55 14.76 1.83
CA ALA A 145 -10.60 15.60 1.23
C ALA A 145 -10.67 17.00 1.87
N LYS A 146 -10.45 17.08 3.19
CA LYS A 146 -10.52 18.34 3.95
C LYS A 146 -9.22 19.16 3.88
N ASP A 147 -8.08 18.52 3.67
CA ASP A 147 -6.77 19.16 3.72
C ASP A 147 -5.92 18.78 2.50
N LYS A 148 -5.57 19.80 1.71
CA LYS A 148 -4.80 19.63 0.46
C LYS A 148 -3.40 19.02 0.71
N GLU A 149 -2.85 19.17 1.91
CA GLU A 149 -1.56 18.57 2.28
C GLU A 149 -1.62 17.04 2.22
N TYR A 150 -2.77 16.44 2.57
CA TYR A 150 -2.97 14.99 2.64
C TYR A 150 -3.74 14.42 1.45
N ARG A 151 -4.06 15.24 0.44
CA ARG A 151 -4.87 14.81 -0.71
C ARG A 151 -4.25 13.63 -1.45
N GLY A 152 -2.92 13.62 -1.65
CA GLY A 152 -2.23 12.55 -2.35
C GLY A 152 -2.37 11.20 -1.66
N ILE A 153 -2.09 11.16 -0.36
CA ILE A 153 -2.24 9.93 0.43
C ILE A 153 -3.71 9.55 0.62
N GLY A 154 -4.63 10.54 0.64
CA GLY A 154 -6.06 10.30 0.64
C GLY A 154 -6.54 9.58 -0.64
N VAL A 155 -5.98 9.93 -1.81
CA VAL A 155 -6.26 9.21 -3.07
C VAL A 155 -5.69 7.79 -3.02
N CYS A 156 -4.46 7.60 -2.51
CA CYS A 156 -3.91 6.25 -2.31
C CYS A 156 -4.79 5.41 -1.37
N ALA A 157 -5.30 6.02 -0.30
CA ALA A 157 -6.23 5.35 0.62
C ALA A 157 -7.56 4.99 -0.06
N ALA A 158 -8.09 5.83 -0.96
CA ALA A 158 -9.29 5.53 -1.73
C ALA A 158 -9.06 4.35 -2.69
N VAL A 159 -7.91 4.30 -3.36
CA VAL A 159 -7.53 3.16 -4.22
C VAL A 159 -7.43 1.89 -3.37
N ALA A 160 -6.73 1.93 -2.23
CA ALA A 160 -6.61 0.78 -1.34
C ALA A 160 -7.98 0.31 -0.81
N LEU A 161 -8.85 1.23 -0.39
CA LEU A 161 -10.20 0.89 0.05
C LEU A 161 -11.01 0.24 -1.07
N THR A 162 -10.95 0.77 -2.29
CA THR A 162 -11.63 0.18 -3.46
C THR A 162 -11.13 -1.24 -3.72
N MET A 163 -9.82 -1.47 -3.69
CA MET A 163 -9.24 -2.81 -3.85
C MET A 163 -9.71 -3.76 -2.75
N MET A 164 -9.75 -3.32 -1.49
CA MET A 164 -10.25 -4.13 -0.37
C MET A 164 -11.73 -4.47 -0.52
N LEU A 165 -12.56 -3.52 -0.94
CA LEU A 165 -13.99 -3.77 -1.16
C LEU A 165 -14.21 -4.73 -2.34
N VAL A 166 -13.46 -4.57 -3.42
CA VAL A 166 -13.47 -5.52 -4.55
C VAL A 166 -13.09 -6.93 -4.07
N GLY A 167 -12.06 -7.04 -3.23
CA GLY A 167 -11.66 -8.31 -2.63
C GLY A 167 -12.75 -8.90 -1.73
N ALA A 168 -13.18 -8.14 -0.71
CA ALA A 168 -14.13 -8.62 0.29
C ALA A 168 -15.53 -8.97 -0.27
N LEU A 169 -16.05 -8.12 -1.17
CA LEU A 169 -17.33 -8.38 -1.84
C LEU A 169 -17.18 -9.46 -2.92
N GLY A 170 -16.07 -9.40 -3.67
CA GLY A 170 -15.78 -10.36 -4.72
C GLY A 170 -15.77 -11.81 -4.22
N MET A 171 -15.19 -12.07 -3.06
CA MET A 171 -15.17 -13.41 -2.45
C MET A 171 -16.57 -14.02 -2.26
N LYS A 172 -17.62 -13.20 -2.21
CA LYS A 172 -19.02 -13.68 -2.07
C LYS A 172 -19.76 -13.78 -3.41
N ILE A 173 -19.28 -13.11 -4.43
CA ILE A 173 -19.99 -12.93 -5.71
C ILE A 173 -19.36 -13.77 -6.82
N VAL A 174 -18.02 -13.88 -6.83
CA VAL A 174 -17.33 -14.64 -7.88
C VAL A 174 -17.43 -16.15 -7.66
N PRO A 175 -17.39 -16.95 -8.75
CA PRO A 175 -17.25 -18.40 -8.61
C PRO A 175 -16.00 -18.76 -7.82
N ALA A 176 -16.05 -19.89 -7.06
CA ALA A 176 -14.94 -20.37 -6.24
C ALA A 176 -13.60 -20.48 -7.04
N ALA A 177 -13.68 -20.74 -8.34
CA ALA A 177 -12.53 -20.80 -9.24
C ALA A 177 -11.71 -19.48 -9.33
N TYR A 178 -12.28 -18.34 -8.90
CA TYR A 178 -11.62 -17.02 -8.91
C TYR A 178 -11.46 -16.40 -7.52
N PHE A 179 -11.74 -17.17 -6.46
CA PHE A 179 -11.62 -16.72 -5.07
C PHE A 179 -10.23 -16.13 -4.76
N GLY A 180 -9.18 -16.84 -5.18
CA GLY A 180 -7.81 -16.42 -4.92
C GLY A 180 -7.43 -15.10 -5.60
N VAL A 181 -8.05 -14.78 -6.76
CA VAL A 181 -7.81 -13.49 -7.44
C VAL A 181 -8.35 -12.34 -6.61
N VAL A 182 -9.60 -12.43 -6.19
CA VAL A 182 -10.25 -11.32 -5.44
C VAL A 182 -9.67 -11.16 -4.04
N GLU A 183 -9.27 -12.25 -3.37
CA GLU A 183 -8.59 -12.19 -2.08
C GLU A 183 -7.29 -11.39 -2.18
N ARG A 184 -6.51 -11.59 -3.25
CA ARG A 184 -5.25 -10.85 -3.49
C ARG A 184 -5.44 -9.34 -3.60
N PHE A 185 -6.57 -8.86 -4.10
CA PHE A 185 -6.86 -7.42 -4.08
C PHE A 185 -6.86 -6.87 -2.65
N SER A 186 -7.45 -7.59 -1.69
CA SER A 186 -7.51 -7.15 -0.29
C SER A 186 -6.13 -7.13 0.36
N VAL A 187 -5.34 -8.19 0.20
CA VAL A 187 -4.04 -8.28 0.86
C VAL A 187 -3.01 -7.34 0.26
N PHE A 188 -3.00 -7.16 -1.06
CA PHE A 188 -2.11 -6.18 -1.71
C PHE A 188 -2.54 -4.73 -1.44
N ALA A 189 -3.82 -4.47 -1.17
CA ALA A 189 -4.28 -3.15 -0.77
C ALA A 189 -3.65 -2.71 0.55
N ALA A 190 -3.66 -3.56 1.57
CA ALA A 190 -3.12 -3.26 2.89
C ALA A 190 -1.59 -3.07 2.83
N THR A 191 -0.87 -4.07 2.32
CA THR A 191 0.60 -4.04 2.25
C THR A 191 1.12 -2.92 1.34
N GLY A 192 0.44 -2.67 0.21
CA GLY A 192 0.77 -1.57 -0.71
C GLY A 192 0.51 -0.19 -0.09
N PHE A 193 -0.55 -0.05 0.71
CA PHE A 193 -0.83 1.21 1.39
C PHE A 193 0.20 1.51 2.49
N ASN A 194 0.69 0.50 3.23
CA ASN A 194 1.81 0.67 4.15
C ASN A 194 3.07 1.16 3.43
N ALA A 195 3.40 0.57 2.28
CA ALA A 195 4.51 1.03 1.45
C ALA A 195 4.33 2.49 0.98
N ALA A 196 3.11 2.89 0.59
CA ALA A 196 2.80 4.26 0.20
C ALA A 196 2.99 5.25 1.36
N LEU A 197 2.54 4.92 2.58
CA LEU A 197 2.78 5.72 3.78
C LEU A 197 4.28 5.86 4.06
N GLY A 198 5.03 4.76 3.98
CA GLY A 198 6.48 4.74 4.15
C GLY A 198 7.20 5.63 3.13
N LEU A 199 6.81 5.58 1.86
CA LEU A 199 7.33 6.44 0.81
C LEU A 199 7.05 7.93 1.07
N CYS A 200 5.87 8.27 1.59
CA CYS A 200 5.57 9.64 1.99
C CYS A 200 6.56 10.14 3.06
N VAL A 201 6.88 9.33 4.06
CA VAL A 201 7.88 9.66 5.09
C VAL A 201 9.28 9.76 4.47
N PHE A 202 9.65 8.83 3.58
CA PHE A 202 10.94 8.85 2.89
C PHE A 202 11.16 10.11 2.06
N PHE A 203 10.14 10.57 1.34
CA PHE A 203 10.22 11.79 0.54
C PHE A 203 10.01 13.08 1.33
N GLY A 204 9.73 13.00 2.62
CA GLY A 204 9.66 14.14 3.54
C GLY A 204 8.31 14.85 3.56
N GLY A 205 7.23 14.22 3.11
CA GLY A 205 5.89 14.81 3.21
C GLY A 205 4.78 14.00 2.55
N PHE A 206 3.58 14.19 3.06
CA PHE A 206 2.35 13.58 2.57
C PHE A 206 1.74 14.34 1.37
N ALA A 207 2.37 15.46 0.95
CA ALA A 207 2.01 16.28 -0.21
C ALA A 207 2.60 15.75 -1.54
N PHE A 208 2.85 14.45 -1.65
CA PHE A 208 3.57 13.81 -2.77
C PHE A 208 3.04 14.21 -4.17
N CYS A 209 1.75 14.44 -4.31
CA CYS A 209 1.14 14.86 -5.58
C CYS A 209 1.38 16.33 -5.95
N LYS A 210 1.78 17.20 -5.00
CA LYS A 210 1.98 18.63 -5.28
C LYS A 210 3.20 18.87 -6.17
N ASN A 211 4.25 18.06 -6.00
CA ASN A 211 5.50 18.21 -6.75
C ASN A 211 5.45 17.63 -8.17
N ALA A 212 4.59 16.65 -8.44
CA ALA A 212 4.42 16.10 -9.79
C ALA A 212 3.64 17.06 -10.70
N GLY A 213 2.57 17.66 -10.22
CA GLY A 213 1.77 18.66 -10.94
C GLY A 213 2.51 19.97 -11.17
N GLN A 214 3.31 20.42 -10.19
CA GLN A 214 4.07 21.66 -10.29
C GLN A 214 5.25 21.54 -11.27
N LYS A 215 5.94 20.39 -11.32
CA LYS A 215 6.98 20.14 -12.31
C LYS A 215 6.44 19.99 -13.74
N ALA A 216 5.24 19.46 -13.92
CA ALA A 216 4.59 19.40 -15.23
C ALA A 216 4.14 20.80 -15.68
N GLY A 217 3.53 21.60 -14.80
CA GLY A 217 3.10 22.98 -15.09
C GLY A 217 4.27 23.89 -15.42
N THR A 218 5.38 23.81 -14.67
CA THR A 218 6.57 24.64 -14.91
C THR A 218 7.27 24.27 -16.23
N LYS A 219 7.28 22.99 -16.63
CA LYS A 219 7.83 22.59 -17.94
C LYS A 219 6.97 23.08 -19.10
N THR A 220 5.65 23.05 -18.96
CA THR A 220 4.72 23.52 -20.00
C THR A 220 4.79 25.05 -20.14
N GLU A 221 4.91 25.78 -19.03
CA GLU A 221 5.08 27.23 -19.00
C GLU A 221 6.43 27.66 -19.62
N GLN A 222 7.53 26.97 -19.28
CA GLN A 222 8.84 27.21 -19.88
C GLN A 222 8.91 26.87 -21.38
N ALA A 223 8.15 25.85 -21.83
CA ALA A 223 8.04 25.55 -23.24
C ALA A 223 7.29 26.65 -24.00
N ARG A 224 6.15 27.14 -23.46
CA ARG A 224 5.38 28.25 -24.03
C ARG A 224 6.17 29.56 -24.10
N VAL A 225 6.93 29.89 -23.06
CA VAL A 225 7.77 31.11 -23.06
C VAL A 225 8.87 31.01 -24.12
N LYS A 226 9.46 29.83 -24.32
CA LYS A 226 10.47 29.64 -25.38
C LYS A 226 9.88 29.72 -26.80
N GLU A 227 8.68 29.18 -27.04
CA GLU A 227 7.99 29.32 -28.31
C GLU A 227 7.65 30.80 -28.63
N GLY A 228 7.07 31.51 -27.65
CA GLY A 228 6.75 32.95 -27.83
C GLY A 228 7.94 33.85 -28.07
N THR A 229 9.13 33.54 -27.47
CA THR A 229 10.36 34.28 -27.75
C THR A 229 10.97 33.96 -29.12
N SER A 230 10.78 32.74 -29.65
CA SER A 230 11.27 32.41 -31.01
C SER A 230 10.42 33.04 -32.10
N GLU A 231 9.06 33.06 -31.92
CA GLU A 231 8.15 33.75 -32.86
C GLU A 231 8.39 35.27 -32.93
N SER A 232 8.62 35.94 -31.78
CA SER A 232 8.93 37.37 -31.76
C SER A 232 10.28 37.70 -32.43
N ALA A 233 11.28 36.82 -32.27
CA ALA A 233 12.59 37.03 -32.88
C ALA A 233 12.56 36.75 -34.41
N GLU A 234 11.71 35.88 -34.90
CA GLU A 234 11.48 35.63 -36.33
C GLU A 234 10.72 36.78 -36.97
N ALA A 235 9.68 37.32 -36.34
CA ALA A 235 8.92 38.48 -36.84
C ALA A 235 9.78 39.74 -36.92
N GLU A 236 10.70 39.94 -35.99
CA GLU A 236 11.63 41.09 -35.99
C GLU A 236 12.67 40.98 -37.13
N ARG A 237 13.14 39.78 -37.42
CA ARG A 237 14.07 39.51 -38.53
C ARG A 237 13.42 39.70 -39.90
N GLU A 238 12.14 39.37 -40.02
CA GLU A 238 11.37 39.53 -41.25
C GLU A 238 11.07 40.99 -41.54
N ASN A 239 10.83 41.79 -40.53
CA ASN A 239 10.61 43.25 -40.63
C ASN A 239 11.88 44.01 -41.02
N ILE A 240 13.08 43.58 -40.62
CA ILE A 240 14.38 44.16 -40.98
C ILE A 240 14.77 43.82 -42.42
N LYS A 241 14.29 42.67 -42.97
CA LYS A 241 14.56 42.28 -44.37
C LYS A 241 13.71 43.02 -45.40
N ASN A 242 12.58 43.57 -44.93
CA ASN A 242 11.61 44.25 -45.79
C ASN A 242 11.71 45.79 -45.72
N SER A 243 12.71 46.37 -45.02
CA SER A 243 13.12 47.78 -44.97
C SER A 243 14.39 47.99 -45.76
#